data_8dff79a1e867c85fd0ce360d46abb9d5
#
_entry.id   8dff79a1e867c85fd0ce360d46abb9d5
#
_cell.length_a   1.000
_cell.length_b   1.000
_cell.length_c   1.000
_cell.angle_alpha   90.00
_cell.angle_beta   90.00
_cell.angle_gamma   90.00
#
_symmetry.space_group_name_H-M   'P 1'
#
loop_
_entity.id
_entity.type
_entity.pdbx_description
1 polymer ?
#
loop_
_entity_poly.entity_id
_entity_poly.type
_entity_poly.pdbx_seq_one_letter_code
_entity_poly.pdbx_strand_id
1 'polypeptide(L)'
;MTKPRLKIIPLGGLNEIGKNMMLMEYENDIIVIDAGHMFPEEEMLGIDLVIPDISYLLERRGKIRGIIITHGHDDHTGALPYILPQLNVPVYCTRLTKGLISVKLKEHKALSEASLKTIPPGGKFTLGKFRIEFFPVCHSIPDAVGLVINTPIGTIVHSGDFKVDYTPVSGKPTDLSRLAQLGTKGVLLLMADSTYAELAGYTPSEQVVGENLDNVMANAPGRVIITTFSSLISRIQQVIDAAAKHQRRVFIVGRSMMNTTQMALKLGYLNDPKGILARLDQLKGMPRNRIVFVTTGSQGEPTSALVRMANRDHRQLHILHGDTVVISATPVPGNEGLINRTIDNLFKQGARVLYSKLAQVHVHGHASQEELKLLLNLVKPKFFMPIHGEYRHLSLHAKLAQSVGIPEGNIFVLEDGDILELNPEAGKVTGKITSGNVYVDGLSVGDIGSVVLRNRRMLSRDGIVVVIITINKQTGKLMGRPDIVSRGFVDTREAKDMLEESRDLVARTLDHSGARPTEWSLVNTKVKDVLNKFYYEQTKRRPMVLPFMVQV
;
A
#
# COMPACT_ATOMS: atom_id res chain seq x y z
N MET A 1 -42.38 4.68 -11.63
CA MET A 1 -41.27 4.41 -10.70
C MET A 1 -40.07 3.93 -11.53
N THR A 2 -38.94 4.60 -11.49
CA THR A 2 -37.71 4.14 -12.14
C THR A 2 -37.28 2.80 -11.51
N LYS A 3 -37.02 1.77 -12.34
CA LYS A 3 -36.53 0.48 -11.83
C LYS A 3 -35.28 0.68 -11.02
N PRO A 4 -35.13 0.05 -9.82
CA PRO A 4 -33.94 0.17 -9.00
C PRO A 4 -32.71 -0.21 -9.81
N ARG A 5 -31.63 0.56 -9.65
CA ARG A 5 -30.33 0.35 -10.30
C ARG A 5 -29.29 -0.06 -9.27
N LEU A 6 -28.39 -0.91 -9.66
CA LEU A 6 -27.20 -1.20 -8.88
C LEU A 6 -26.16 -0.13 -9.16
N LYS A 7 -25.57 0.42 -8.10
CA LYS A 7 -24.43 1.31 -8.21
C LYS A 7 -23.16 0.59 -7.80
N ILE A 8 -22.12 0.75 -8.59
CA ILE A 8 -20.74 0.34 -8.28
C ILE A 8 -19.94 1.62 -8.13
N ILE A 9 -19.24 1.77 -7.01
CA ILE A 9 -18.51 3.00 -6.68
C ILE A 9 -17.16 2.62 -6.09
N PRO A 10 -16.07 2.78 -6.83
CA PRO A 10 -14.71 2.63 -6.28
C PRO A 10 -14.38 3.80 -5.36
N LEU A 11 -13.82 3.53 -4.19
CA LEU A 11 -13.24 4.52 -3.28
C LEU A 11 -11.72 4.51 -3.30
N GLY A 12 -11.12 3.48 -3.86
CA GLY A 12 -9.69 3.29 -4.03
C GLY A 12 -9.36 2.06 -4.83
N GLY A 13 -8.11 1.98 -5.32
CA GLY A 13 -7.58 0.85 -6.10
C GLY A 13 -7.74 1.00 -7.61
N LEU A 14 -8.22 2.13 -8.10
CA LEU A 14 -8.25 2.45 -9.51
C LEU A 14 -7.29 3.60 -9.83
N ASN A 15 -6.53 3.44 -10.91
CA ASN A 15 -5.44 4.34 -11.33
C ASN A 15 -4.25 4.40 -10.35
N GLU A 16 -4.20 3.47 -9.41
CA GLU A 16 -3.16 3.37 -8.38
C GLU A 16 -2.95 1.89 -8.00
N ILE A 17 -1.88 1.60 -7.26
CA ILE A 17 -1.63 0.28 -6.66
C ILE A 17 -1.82 0.39 -5.15
N GLY A 18 -2.79 -0.35 -4.63
CA GLY A 18 -3.17 -0.34 -3.22
C GLY A 18 -4.48 0.37 -2.95
N LYS A 19 -4.81 0.58 -1.69
CA LYS A 19 -6.01 1.28 -1.22
C LYS A 19 -7.33 0.70 -1.76
N ASN A 20 -7.33 -0.61 -2.10
CA ASN A 20 -8.50 -1.26 -2.71
C ASN A 20 -9.73 -1.15 -1.81
N MET A 21 -10.79 -0.52 -2.34
CA MET A 21 -12.07 -0.39 -1.66
C MET A 21 -13.18 -0.11 -2.69
N MET A 22 -14.14 -1.04 -2.80
CA MET A 22 -15.23 -0.96 -3.75
C MET A 22 -16.58 -1.01 -3.03
N LEU A 23 -17.51 -0.13 -3.41
CA LEU A 23 -18.88 -0.14 -2.90
C LEU A 23 -19.84 -0.73 -3.92
N MET A 24 -20.80 -1.48 -3.43
CA MET A 24 -21.99 -1.88 -4.19
C MET A 24 -23.22 -1.42 -3.42
N GLU A 25 -24.03 -0.54 -4.02
CA GLU A 25 -25.27 -0.02 -3.45
C GLU A 25 -26.47 -0.46 -4.27
N TYR A 26 -27.44 -1.07 -3.61
CA TYR A 26 -28.73 -1.40 -4.19
C TYR A 26 -29.84 -1.01 -3.20
N GLU A 27 -30.65 -0.02 -3.57
CA GLU A 27 -31.71 0.57 -2.71
C GLU A 27 -31.15 1.07 -1.35
N ASN A 28 -31.47 0.37 -0.26
CA ASN A 28 -31.06 0.72 1.10
C ASN A 28 -29.94 -0.19 1.63
N ASP A 29 -29.33 -0.99 0.79
CA ASP A 29 -28.27 -1.90 1.18
C ASP A 29 -26.96 -1.51 0.50
N ILE A 30 -25.89 -1.35 1.28
CA ILE A 30 -24.53 -1.12 0.83
C ILE A 30 -23.66 -2.24 1.36
N ILE A 31 -22.88 -2.86 0.50
CA ILE A 31 -21.75 -3.71 0.86
C ILE A 31 -20.45 -3.07 0.41
N VAL A 32 -19.41 -3.30 1.19
CA VAL A 32 -18.05 -2.83 0.89
C VAL A 32 -17.19 -4.05 0.60
N ILE A 33 -16.42 -4.01 -0.48
CA ILE A 33 -15.45 -5.05 -0.85
C ILE A 33 -14.05 -4.46 -0.65
N ASP A 34 -13.30 -5.10 0.24
CA ASP A 34 -11.98 -4.72 0.69
C ASP A 34 -11.90 -3.35 1.42
N ALA A 35 -10.80 -3.10 2.09
CA ALA A 35 -10.51 -1.90 2.85
C ALA A 35 -8.99 -1.76 3.01
N GLY A 36 -8.34 -1.50 1.90
CA GLY A 36 -6.89 -1.46 1.79
C GLY A 36 -6.27 -0.12 2.13
N HIS A 37 -4.96 -0.13 2.34
CA HIS A 37 -4.13 1.08 2.30
C HIS A 37 -3.14 1.02 1.13
N MET A 38 -2.53 2.13 0.80
CA MET A 38 -1.36 2.20 -0.06
C MET A 38 -0.18 2.84 0.67
N PHE A 39 1.04 2.54 0.21
CA PHE A 39 2.24 3.24 0.66
C PHE A 39 2.27 4.67 0.09
N PRO A 40 2.83 5.64 0.84
CA PRO A 40 2.94 7.00 0.33
C PRO A 40 3.91 7.09 -0.85
N GLU A 41 3.62 7.97 -1.79
CA GLU A 41 4.53 8.35 -2.87
C GLU A 41 5.68 9.23 -2.35
N GLU A 42 6.75 9.40 -3.13
CA GLU A 42 7.93 10.18 -2.75
C GLU A 42 7.60 11.64 -2.37
N GLU A 43 6.56 12.21 -2.98
CA GLU A 43 6.11 13.57 -2.68
C GLU A 43 5.31 13.70 -1.38
N MET A 44 4.86 12.60 -0.80
CA MET A 44 4.06 12.55 0.43
C MET A 44 4.95 12.50 1.68
N LEU A 45 5.82 13.49 1.84
CA LEU A 45 6.83 13.53 2.90
C LEU A 45 6.24 13.42 4.30
N GLY A 46 6.74 12.43 5.07
CA GLY A 46 6.34 12.20 6.45
C GLY A 46 4.95 11.56 6.61
N ILE A 47 4.38 11.00 5.53
CA ILE A 47 3.18 10.18 5.60
C ILE A 47 3.58 8.72 5.77
N ASP A 48 2.94 8.01 6.69
CA ASP A 48 3.20 6.59 6.93
C ASP A 48 2.42 5.69 5.96
N LEU A 49 1.16 6.04 5.71
CA LEU A 49 0.29 5.33 4.77
C LEU A 49 -0.90 6.19 4.33
N VAL A 50 -1.58 5.75 3.27
CA VAL A 50 -2.75 6.42 2.70
C VAL A 50 -3.94 5.46 2.70
N ILE A 51 -5.10 5.94 3.15
CA ILE A 51 -6.35 5.15 3.18
C ILE A 51 -7.44 5.83 2.34
N PRO A 52 -8.49 5.10 1.93
CA PRO A 52 -9.61 5.67 1.20
C PRO A 52 -10.39 6.71 2.01
N ASP A 53 -10.93 7.71 1.32
CA ASP A 53 -11.93 8.61 1.90
C ASP A 53 -13.28 7.87 2.02
N ILE A 54 -13.76 7.72 3.24
CA ILE A 54 -15.02 7.03 3.55
C ILE A 54 -16.18 7.98 3.86
N SER A 55 -16.07 9.27 3.53
CA SER A 55 -17.10 10.27 3.82
C SER A 55 -18.48 9.86 3.28
N TYR A 56 -18.53 9.29 2.08
CA TYR A 56 -19.76 8.74 1.49
C TYR A 56 -20.43 7.66 2.36
N LEU A 57 -19.62 6.79 2.97
CA LEU A 57 -20.10 5.73 3.86
C LEU A 57 -20.55 6.29 5.22
N LEU A 58 -19.84 7.30 5.75
CA LEU A 58 -20.18 7.92 7.03
C LEU A 58 -21.56 8.56 7.01
N GLU A 59 -21.96 9.18 5.88
CA GLU A 59 -23.29 9.75 5.70
C GLU A 59 -24.39 8.67 5.57
N ARG A 60 -24.02 7.43 5.25
CA ARG A 60 -24.95 6.33 4.94
C ARG A 60 -24.79 5.12 5.85
N ARG A 61 -24.25 5.30 7.06
CA ARG A 61 -23.94 4.23 8.03
C ARG A 61 -25.06 3.20 8.19
N GLY A 62 -26.31 3.67 8.29
CA GLY A 62 -27.48 2.79 8.48
C GLY A 62 -27.78 1.85 7.29
N LYS A 63 -27.19 2.11 6.12
CA LYS A 63 -27.35 1.27 4.94
C LYS A 63 -26.25 0.23 4.79
N ILE A 64 -25.13 0.36 5.48
CA ILE A 64 -23.97 -0.52 5.33
C ILE A 64 -24.27 -1.86 6.03
N ARG A 65 -24.21 -2.97 5.27
CA ARG A 65 -24.47 -4.31 5.78
C ARG A 65 -23.22 -5.04 6.23
N GLY A 66 -22.05 -4.63 5.75
CA GLY A 66 -20.74 -5.17 6.16
C GLY A 66 -19.66 -4.92 5.14
N ILE A 67 -18.43 -5.25 5.55
CA ILE A 67 -17.24 -5.24 4.73
C ILE A 67 -16.87 -6.69 4.42
N ILE A 68 -16.57 -6.99 3.16
CA ILE A 68 -16.18 -8.32 2.68
C ILE A 68 -14.74 -8.22 2.25
N ILE A 69 -13.88 -9.06 2.79
CA ILE A 69 -12.45 -9.06 2.48
C ILE A 69 -12.10 -10.27 1.62
N THR A 70 -11.50 -10.01 0.46
CA THR A 70 -11.08 -11.04 -0.50
C THR A 70 -9.89 -11.85 0.00
N HIS A 71 -8.88 -11.18 0.58
CA HIS A 71 -7.69 -11.83 1.13
C HIS A 71 -6.95 -10.92 2.12
N GLY A 72 -5.83 -11.40 2.68
CA GLY A 72 -5.18 -10.78 3.85
C GLY A 72 -4.04 -9.80 3.55
N HIS A 73 -3.81 -9.36 2.32
CA HIS A 73 -2.80 -8.35 2.03
C HIS A 73 -3.19 -6.96 2.54
N ASP A 74 -2.20 -6.12 2.73
CA ASP A 74 -2.37 -4.80 3.34
C ASP A 74 -3.12 -3.81 2.45
N ASP A 75 -2.97 -3.93 1.16
CA ASP A 75 -3.71 -3.16 0.15
C ASP A 75 -5.20 -3.55 0.02
N HIS A 76 -5.64 -4.60 0.77
CA HIS A 76 -7.03 -5.03 0.91
C HIS A 76 -7.56 -4.97 2.35
N THR A 77 -6.67 -4.89 3.36
CA THR A 77 -7.07 -4.93 4.79
C THR A 77 -6.53 -3.77 5.60
N GLY A 78 -5.55 -3.04 5.08
CA GLY A 78 -4.72 -2.13 5.85
C GLY A 78 -5.43 -0.90 6.39
N ALA A 79 -6.55 -0.50 5.81
CA ALA A 79 -7.35 0.61 6.33
C ALA A 79 -8.31 0.21 7.46
N LEU A 80 -8.57 -1.10 7.68
CA LEU A 80 -9.51 -1.57 8.70
C LEU A 80 -9.28 -0.99 10.10
N PRO A 81 -8.04 -0.87 10.63
CA PRO A 81 -7.81 -0.26 11.94
C PRO A 81 -8.30 1.18 12.08
N TYR A 82 -8.36 1.91 10.98
CA TYR A 82 -8.72 3.33 10.93
C TYR A 82 -10.19 3.56 10.64
N ILE A 83 -10.82 2.67 9.85
CA ILE A 83 -12.21 2.84 9.42
C ILE A 83 -13.22 2.10 10.30
N LEU A 84 -12.86 0.95 10.89
CA LEU A 84 -13.78 0.19 11.74
C LEU A 84 -14.27 0.97 12.97
N PRO A 85 -13.43 1.74 13.69
CA PRO A 85 -13.89 2.57 14.79
C PRO A 85 -14.95 3.61 14.38
N GLN A 86 -14.93 4.03 13.10
CA GLN A 86 -15.87 5.00 12.58
C GLN A 86 -17.15 4.36 12.03
N LEU A 87 -17.06 3.18 11.39
CA LEU A 87 -18.21 2.52 10.74
C LEU A 87 -18.92 1.53 11.66
N ASN A 88 -18.17 0.81 12.50
CA ASN A 88 -18.67 -0.22 13.41
C ASN A 88 -19.58 -1.27 12.74
N VAL A 89 -19.13 -1.85 11.63
CA VAL A 89 -19.86 -2.84 10.85
C VAL A 89 -19.13 -4.19 10.85
N PRO A 90 -19.85 -5.34 10.66
CA PRO A 90 -19.18 -6.64 10.60
C PRO A 90 -18.29 -6.80 9.38
N VAL A 91 -17.16 -7.50 9.56
CA VAL A 91 -16.21 -7.86 8.52
C VAL A 91 -16.29 -9.35 8.23
N TYR A 92 -16.49 -9.72 6.98
CA TYR A 92 -16.61 -11.10 6.51
C TYR A 92 -15.35 -11.48 5.73
N CYS A 93 -14.65 -12.52 6.17
CA CYS A 93 -13.37 -12.92 5.58
C CYS A 93 -13.08 -14.41 5.82
N THR A 94 -12.06 -14.94 5.15
CA THR A 94 -11.59 -16.31 5.36
C THR A 94 -10.82 -16.44 6.68
N ARG A 95 -10.48 -17.67 7.07
CA ARG A 95 -9.87 -17.97 8.37
C ARG A 95 -8.47 -17.36 8.50
N LEU A 96 -7.62 -17.49 7.47
CA LEU A 96 -6.29 -16.90 7.48
C LEU A 96 -6.37 -15.36 7.47
N THR A 97 -7.21 -14.81 6.60
CA THR A 97 -7.45 -13.36 6.50
C THR A 97 -7.91 -12.79 7.85
N LYS A 98 -8.82 -13.47 8.56
CA LYS A 98 -9.22 -13.10 9.93
C LYS A 98 -8.03 -13.08 10.89
N GLY A 99 -7.14 -14.07 10.78
CA GLY A 99 -5.93 -14.13 11.61
C GLY A 99 -5.03 -12.91 11.40
N LEU A 100 -4.76 -12.55 10.14
CA LEU A 100 -3.95 -11.40 9.77
C LEU A 100 -4.58 -10.08 10.23
N ILE A 101 -5.87 -9.88 9.95
CA ILE A 101 -6.63 -8.71 10.42
C ILE A 101 -6.57 -8.62 11.95
N SER A 102 -6.72 -9.75 12.67
CA SER A 102 -6.68 -9.76 14.14
C SER A 102 -5.32 -9.34 14.70
N VAL A 103 -4.21 -9.76 14.06
CA VAL A 103 -2.85 -9.31 14.43
C VAL A 103 -2.75 -7.78 14.28
N LYS A 104 -3.16 -7.26 13.13
CA LYS A 104 -3.12 -5.82 12.83
C LYS A 104 -4.03 -5.00 13.77
N LEU A 105 -5.27 -5.40 13.96
CA LEU A 105 -6.20 -4.72 14.87
C LEU A 105 -5.70 -4.73 16.32
N LYS A 106 -5.03 -5.82 16.76
CA LYS A 106 -4.41 -5.89 18.08
C LYS A 106 -3.28 -4.86 18.24
N GLU A 107 -2.45 -4.69 17.23
CA GLU A 107 -1.37 -3.68 17.22
C GLU A 107 -1.92 -2.26 17.34
N HIS A 108 -3.09 -2.00 16.75
CA HIS A 108 -3.82 -0.72 16.81
C HIS A 108 -4.82 -0.61 17.98
N LYS A 109 -4.88 -1.62 18.88
CA LYS A 109 -5.82 -1.68 20.03
C LYS A 109 -7.32 -1.62 19.65
N ALA A 110 -7.65 -1.97 18.41
CA ALA A 110 -9.03 -1.94 17.86
C ALA A 110 -9.69 -3.33 17.78
N LEU A 111 -9.03 -4.40 18.23
CA LEU A 111 -9.53 -5.77 18.07
C LEU A 111 -10.80 -6.06 18.88
N SER A 112 -10.93 -5.51 20.08
CA SER A 112 -12.06 -5.77 20.98
C SER A 112 -13.40 -5.25 20.46
N GLU A 113 -13.36 -4.25 19.58
CA GLU A 113 -14.54 -3.58 19.01
C GLU A 113 -14.94 -4.17 17.66
N ALA A 114 -14.07 -5.00 17.04
CA ALA A 114 -14.28 -5.50 15.69
C ALA A 114 -15.11 -6.79 15.66
N SER A 115 -16.16 -6.81 14.85
CA SER A 115 -16.99 -8.00 14.60
C SER A 115 -16.49 -8.78 13.37
N LEU A 116 -15.53 -9.69 13.56
CA LEU A 116 -14.94 -10.51 12.48
C LEU A 116 -15.69 -11.84 12.31
N LYS A 117 -16.33 -12.04 11.15
CA LYS A 117 -17.08 -13.23 10.76
C LYS A 117 -16.27 -14.10 9.80
N THR A 118 -16.07 -15.36 10.12
CA THR A 118 -15.33 -16.29 9.25
C THR A 118 -16.26 -17.00 8.28
N ILE A 119 -15.95 -16.90 6.98
CA ILE A 119 -16.63 -17.62 5.90
C ILE A 119 -15.57 -18.49 5.21
N PRO A 120 -15.76 -19.81 5.10
CA PRO A 120 -14.81 -20.67 4.38
C PRO A 120 -14.91 -20.44 2.85
N PRO A 121 -13.84 -20.75 2.09
CA PRO A 121 -13.95 -20.83 0.63
C PRO A 121 -15.06 -21.83 0.22
N GLY A 122 -15.95 -21.42 -0.67
CA GLY A 122 -17.21 -22.12 -1.03
C GLY A 122 -18.41 -21.75 -0.17
N GLY A 123 -18.20 -20.99 0.92
CA GLY A 123 -19.27 -20.56 1.82
C GLY A 123 -20.16 -19.49 1.21
N LYS A 124 -21.41 -19.47 1.66
CA LYS A 124 -22.46 -18.55 1.19
C LYS A 124 -23.11 -17.82 2.33
N PHE A 125 -23.43 -16.56 2.15
CA PHE A 125 -24.12 -15.72 3.13
C PHE A 125 -24.89 -14.59 2.45
N THR A 126 -25.73 -13.91 3.23
CA THR A 126 -26.59 -12.84 2.69
C THR A 126 -26.40 -11.56 3.49
N LEU A 127 -26.28 -10.45 2.78
CA LEU A 127 -26.20 -9.09 3.34
C LEU A 127 -27.25 -8.21 2.63
N GLY A 128 -28.39 -7.99 3.28
CA GLY A 128 -29.52 -7.29 2.67
C GLY A 128 -29.98 -7.99 1.38
N LYS A 129 -29.95 -7.27 0.26
CA LYS A 129 -30.32 -7.77 -1.07
C LYS A 129 -29.20 -8.54 -1.79
N PHE A 130 -28.01 -8.61 -1.21
CA PHE A 130 -26.85 -9.28 -1.79
C PHE A 130 -26.71 -10.70 -1.24
N ARG A 131 -26.72 -11.71 -2.12
CA ARG A 131 -26.37 -13.09 -1.78
C ARG A 131 -24.96 -13.38 -2.29
N ILE A 132 -24.02 -13.60 -1.37
CA ILE A 132 -22.59 -13.65 -1.63
C ILE A 132 -22.10 -15.09 -1.47
N GLU A 133 -21.24 -15.52 -2.38
CA GLU A 133 -20.52 -16.79 -2.32
C GLU A 133 -19.02 -16.51 -2.47
N PHE A 134 -18.20 -17.09 -1.61
CA PHE A 134 -16.76 -17.12 -1.74
C PHE A 134 -16.35 -18.28 -2.66
N PHE A 135 -15.63 -18.04 -3.73
CA PHE A 135 -14.97 -19.11 -4.49
C PHE A 135 -13.46 -19.00 -4.34
N PRO A 136 -12.73 -20.14 -4.21
CA PRO A 136 -11.28 -20.10 -4.03
C PRO A 136 -10.58 -19.57 -5.29
N VAL A 137 -9.58 -18.72 -5.07
CA VAL A 137 -8.63 -18.28 -6.09
C VAL A 137 -7.21 -18.55 -5.61
N CYS A 138 -6.30 -18.85 -6.53
CA CYS A 138 -4.89 -18.93 -6.26
C CYS A 138 -4.30 -17.52 -6.30
N HIS A 139 -3.62 -17.14 -5.24
CA HIS A 139 -2.86 -15.91 -5.14
C HIS A 139 -1.54 -16.18 -4.42
N SER A 140 -0.75 -15.15 -4.12
CA SER A 140 0.49 -15.26 -3.35
C SER A 140 0.26 -15.65 -1.88
N ILE A 141 -0.95 -15.53 -1.37
CA ILE A 141 -1.37 -15.87 -0.01
C ILE A 141 -2.46 -16.95 -0.02
N PRO A 142 -2.42 -17.96 0.87
CA PRO A 142 -3.49 -18.95 0.99
C PRO A 142 -4.84 -18.32 1.40
N ASP A 143 -5.93 -19.04 1.14
CA ASP A 143 -7.31 -18.64 1.48
C ASP A 143 -7.79 -17.36 0.78
N ALA A 144 -7.15 -16.93 -0.30
CA ALA A 144 -7.67 -15.88 -1.16
C ALA A 144 -8.96 -16.34 -1.86
N VAL A 145 -9.93 -15.44 -1.99
CA VAL A 145 -11.23 -15.73 -2.59
C VAL A 145 -11.65 -14.65 -3.57
N GLY A 146 -12.28 -15.09 -4.67
CA GLY A 146 -13.14 -14.24 -5.46
C GLY A 146 -14.58 -14.30 -4.93
N LEU A 147 -15.43 -13.40 -5.41
CA LEU A 147 -16.80 -13.24 -4.95
C LEU A 147 -17.80 -13.46 -6.08
N VAL A 148 -18.82 -14.28 -5.84
CA VAL A 148 -20.04 -14.32 -6.65
C VAL A 148 -21.12 -13.56 -5.88
N ILE A 149 -21.60 -12.47 -6.42
CA ILE A 149 -22.58 -11.60 -5.77
C ILE A 149 -23.84 -11.60 -6.60
N ASN A 150 -24.86 -12.32 -6.10
CA ASN A 150 -26.17 -12.35 -6.74
C ASN A 150 -27.00 -11.19 -6.21
N THR A 151 -27.46 -10.37 -7.13
CA THR A 151 -28.31 -9.20 -6.89
C THR A 151 -29.67 -9.39 -7.58
N PRO A 152 -30.68 -8.57 -7.26
CA PRO A 152 -31.98 -8.64 -7.98
C PRO A 152 -31.91 -8.36 -9.48
N ILE A 153 -30.81 -7.74 -9.97
CA ILE A 153 -30.65 -7.40 -11.39
C ILE A 153 -29.72 -8.35 -12.16
N GLY A 154 -29.02 -9.24 -11.46
CA GLY A 154 -28.10 -10.19 -12.08
C GLY A 154 -26.94 -10.59 -11.19
N THR A 155 -26.12 -11.50 -11.71
CA THR A 155 -24.93 -12.03 -11.03
C THR A 155 -23.73 -11.18 -11.37
N ILE A 156 -22.95 -10.82 -10.36
CA ILE A 156 -21.68 -10.12 -10.46
C ILE A 156 -20.57 -11.04 -9.97
N VAL A 157 -19.45 -11.02 -10.66
CA VAL A 157 -18.24 -11.74 -10.29
C VAL A 157 -17.14 -10.70 -9.99
N HIS A 158 -16.53 -10.79 -8.83
CA HIS A 158 -15.31 -10.07 -8.46
C HIS A 158 -14.20 -11.08 -8.33
N SER A 159 -13.13 -10.95 -9.12
CA SER A 159 -12.06 -11.96 -9.15
C SER A 159 -11.32 -12.06 -7.81
N GLY A 160 -11.27 -10.98 -7.00
CA GLY A 160 -10.18 -10.79 -6.05
C GLY A 160 -8.87 -10.74 -6.81
N ASP A 161 -7.75 -10.76 -6.10
CA ASP A 161 -6.43 -10.93 -6.69
C ASP A 161 -6.22 -12.41 -7.00
N PHE A 162 -5.84 -12.73 -8.22
CA PHE A 162 -5.75 -14.12 -8.64
C PHE A 162 -4.66 -14.36 -9.69
N LYS A 163 -4.24 -15.62 -9.76
CA LYS A 163 -3.54 -16.22 -10.91
C LYS A 163 -4.07 -17.63 -11.18
N VAL A 164 -3.67 -18.20 -12.30
CA VAL A 164 -3.99 -19.60 -12.63
C VAL A 164 -2.74 -20.45 -12.42
N ASP A 165 -2.59 -20.97 -11.20
CA ASP A 165 -1.53 -21.91 -10.85
C ASP A 165 -2.15 -23.30 -10.66
N TYR A 166 -1.77 -24.25 -11.52
CA TYR A 166 -2.29 -25.63 -11.48
C TYR A 166 -1.62 -26.48 -10.39
N THR A 167 -0.49 -26.02 -9.87
CA THR A 167 0.32 -26.71 -8.87
C THR A 167 0.70 -25.78 -7.72
N PRO A 168 -0.28 -25.14 -7.07
CA PRO A 168 0.01 -24.18 -6.01
C PRO A 168 0.71 -24.88 -4.83
N VAL A 169 1.72 -24.24 -4.26
CA VAL A 169 2.48 -24.78 -3.10
C VAL A 169 1.65 -24.77 -1.79
N SER A 170 0.60 -23.99 -1.75
CA SER A 170 -0.34 -23.93 -0.61
C SER A 170 -1.70 -23.42 -1.09
N GLY A 171 -2.77 -23.74 -0.31
CA GLY A 171 -4.12 -23.35 -0.66
C GLY A 171 -4.73 -24.20 -1.77
N LYS A 172 -5.67 -23.62 -2.50
CA LYS A 172 -6.38 -24.25 -3.61
C LYS A 172 -6.07 -23.54 -4.92
N PRO A 173 -6.07 -24.24 -6.06
CA PRO A 173 -6.05 -23.58 -7.35
C PRO A 173 -7.31 -22.72 -7.54
N THR A 174 -7.24 -21.75 -8.46
CA THR A 174 -8.41 -20.97 -8.87
C THR A 174 -9.50 -21.88 -9.43
N ASP A 175 -10.72 -21.74 -8.93
CA ASP A 175 -11.85 -22.60 -9.30
C ASP A 175 -12.40 -22.23 -10.69
N LEU A 176 -11.66 -22.64 -11.72
CA LEU A 176 -12.04 -22.43 -13.13
C LEU A 176 -13.36 -23.11 -13.46
N SER A 177 -13.67 -24.26 -12.82
CA SER A 177 -14.94 -24.97 -13.02
C SER A 177 -16.13 -24.13 -12.57
N ARG A 178 -15.98 -23.47 -11.42
CA ARG A 178 -17.02 -22.56 -10.92
C ARG A 178 -17.21 -21.35 -11.83
N LEU A 179 -16.11 -20.77 -12.32
CA LEU A 179 -16.16 -19.64 -13.28
C LEU A 179 -16.86 -20.03 -14.59
N ALA A 180 -16.57 -21.20 -15.16
CA ALA A 180 -17.24 -21.71 -16.34
C ALA A 180 -18.74 -21.94 -16.11
N GLN A 181 -19.14 -22.51 -14.94
CA GLN A 181 -20.54 -22.67 -14.58
C GLN A 181 -21.29 -21.34 -14.45
N LEU A 182 -20.61 -20.29 -13.95
CA LEU A 182 -21.20 -18.94 -13.89
C LEU A 182 -21.40 -18.38 -15.29
N GLY A 183 -20.42 -18.54 -16.18
CA GLY A 183 -20.51 -18.08 -17.56
C GLY A 183 -21.66 -18.72 -18.31
N THR A 184 -21.96 -20.02 -18.09
CA THR A 184 -23.14 -20.70 -18.71
C THR A 184 -24.47 -20.21 -18.15
N LYS A 185 -24.51 -19.72 -16.90
CA LYS A 185 -25.71 -19.17 -16.26
C LYS A 185 -25.98 -17.71 -16.60
N GLY A 186 -25.00 -17.03 -17.14
CA GLY A 186 -24.99 -15.60 -17.42
C GLY A 186 -24.48 -14.75 -16.27
N VAL A 187 -23.47 -13.95 -16.56
CA VAL A 187 -22.85 -12.98 -15.63
C VAL A 187 -23.13 -11.57 -16.15
N LEU A 188 -23.71 -10.73 -15.29
CA LEU A 188 -24.04 -9.35 -15.64
C LEU A 188 -22.76 -8.50 -15.70
N LEU A 189 -21.91 -8.58 -14.67
CA LEU A 189 -20.67 -7.81 -14.57
C LEU A 189 -19.54 -8.70 -14.06
N LEU A 190 -18.38 -8.60 -14.69
CA LEU A 190 -17.10 -9.08 -14.16
C LEU A 190 -16.27 -7.88 -13.77
N MET A 191 -15.82 -7.86 -12.52
CA MET A 191 -14.76 -6.98 -12.01
C MET A 191 -13.50 -7.82 -11.81
N ALA A 192 -12.40 -7.51 -12.50
CA ALA A 192 -11.20 -8.36 -12.47
C ALA A 192 -9.92 -7.58 -12.30
N ASP A 193 -9.02 -8.15 -11.48
CA ASP A 193 -7.65 -7.73 -11.22
C ASP A 193 -6.90 -7.46 -12.52
N SER A 194 -6.22 -6.32 -12.58
CA SER A 194 -5.51 -5.85 -13.78
C SER A 194 -4.01 -5.62 -13.57
N THR A 195 -3.50 -5.88 -12.38
CA THR A 195 -2.15 -5.51 -11.93
C THR A 195 -1.04 -5.88 -12.91
N TYR A 196 -1.15 -7.03 -13.58
CA TYR A 196 -0.16 -7.51 -14.54
C TYR A 196 -0.72 -7.68 -15.97
N ALA A 197 -1.72 -6.88 -16.35
CA ALA A 197 -2.31 -6.88 -17.70
C ALA A 197 -1.31 -6.49 -18.81
N GLU A 198 -0.16 -5.94 -18.47
CA GLU A 198 0.92 -5.63 -19.42
C GLU A 198 1.85 -6.81 -19.71
N LEU A 199 1.86 -7.85 -18.86
CA LEU A 199 2.74 -9.00 -19.01
C LEU A 199 2.14 -10.06 -19.93
N ALA A 200 2.85 -10.37 -21.01
CA ALA A 200 2.46 -11.44 -21.95
C ALA A 200 2.61 -12.84 -21.33
N GLY A 201 1.81 -13.79 -21.82
CA GLY A 201 1.88 -15.20 -21.43
C GLY A 201 1.17 -15.52 -20.12
N TYR A 202 1.71 -16.49 -19.40
CA TYR A 202 1.17 -17.03 -18.14
C TYR A 202 2.10 -16.73 -16.98
N THR A 203 1.55 -16.56 -15.80
CA THR A 203 2.32 -16.43 -14.57
C THR A 203 2.89 -17.78 -14.15
N PRO A 204 4.21 -17.88 -13.88
CA PRO A 204 4.81 -19.14 -13.42
C PRO A 204 4.23 -19.64 -12.09
N SER A 205 4.33 -20.98 -11.87
CA SER A 205 3.97 -21.56 -10.58
C SER A 205 4.95 -21.14 -9.47
N GLU A 206 4.42 -20.99 -8.26
CA GLU A 206 5.22 -20.78 -7.04
C GLU A 206 6.19 -21.93 -6.74
N GLN A 207 6.01 -23.13 -7.30
CA GLN A 207 6.93 -24.26 -7.14
C GLN A 207 8.35 -23.93 -7.59
N VAL A 208 8.51 -23.17 -8.67
CA VAL A 208 9.82 -22.76 -9.21
C VAL A 208 10.65 -22.02 -8.15
N VAL A 209 10.02 -21.24 -7.32
CA VAL A 209 10.73 -20.53 -6.25
C VAL A 209 11.18 -21.48 -5.13
N GLY A 210 10.36 -22.47 -4.79
CA GLY A 210 10.73 -23.52 -3.84
C GLY A 210 11.97 -24.29 -4.29
N GLU A 211 12.03 -24.68 -5.56
CA GLU A 211 13.19 -25.36 -6.18
C GLU A 211 14.45 -24.47 -6.13
N ASN A 212 14.32 -23.19 -6.44
CA ASN A 212 15.45 -22.26 -6.36
C ASN A 212 15.92 -22.02 -4.92
N LEU A 213 15.00 -21.94 -3.94
CA LEU A 213 15.35 -21.85 -2.53
C LEU A 213 16.06 -23.12 -2.03
N ASP A 214 15.63 -24.31 -2.48
CA ASP A 214 16.30 -25.57 -2.21
C ASP A 214 17.75 -25.57 -2.73
N ASN A 215 17.95 -25.14 -3.97
CA ASN A 215 19.26 -24.97 -4.58
C ASN A 215 20.14 -23.96 -3.83
N VAL A 216 19.58 -22.85 -3.37
CA VAL A 216 20.29 -21.88 -2.54
C VAL A 216 20.72 -22.50 -1.21
N MET A 217 19.83 -23.24 -0.55
CA MET A 217 20.15 -23.91 0.72
C MET A 217 21.22 -24.97 0.59
N ALA A 218 21.22 -25.71 -0.54
CA ALA A 218 22.25 -26.73 -0.86
C ALA A 218 23.64 -26.12 -1.05
N ASN A 219 23.73 -24.98 -1.74
CA ASN A 219 24.98 -24.43 -2.24
C ASN A 219 25.54 -23.24 -1.42
N ALA A 220 24.80 -22.72 -0.43
CA ALA A 220 25.27 -21.61 0.38
C ALA A 220 26.31 -22.09 1.41
N PRO A 221 27.58 -21.60 1.35
CA PRO A 221 28.63 -22.04 2.27
C PRO A 221 28.47 -21.47 3.68
N GLY A 222 27.74 -20.37 3.83
CA GLY A 222 27.48 -19.64 5.07
C GLY A 222 26.02 -19.58 5.46
N ARG A 223 25.68 -18.49 6.15
CA ARG A 223 24.29 -18.21 6.54
C ARG A 223 23.47 -17.84 5.29
N VAL A 224 22.18 -18.16 5.32
CA VAL A 224 21.21 -17.72 4.32
C VAL A 224 20.27 -16.73 5.00
N ILE A 225 20.03 -15.59 4.36
CA ILE A 225 19.13 -14.54 4.84
C ILE A 225 18.10 -14.33 3.75
N ILE A 226 16.83 -14.62 4.04
CA ILE A 226 15.74 -14.50 3.07
C ILE A 226 14.81 -13.39 3.54
N THR A 227 14.59 -12.39 2.68
CA THR A 227 13.58 -11.37 2.95
C THR A 227 12.37 -11.55 2.04
N THR A 228 11.20 -11.42 2.64
CA THR A 228 9.90 -11.55 1.96
C THR A 228 8.84 -10.74 2.70
N PHE A 229 7.65 -10.61 2.12
CA PHE A 229 6.51 -10.04 2.85
C PHE A 229 6.10 -10.96 4.01
N SER A 230 5.72 -10.37 5.14
CA SER A 230 5.27 -11.14 6.30
C SER A 230 3.95 -11.88 6.07
N SER A 231 3.12 -11.42 5.15
CA SER A 231 1.87 -12.05 4.71
C SER A 231 2.09 -13.23 3.75
N LEU A 232 3.27 -13.38 3.16
CA LEU A 232 3.56 -14.43 2.17
C LEU A 232 3.86 -15.77 2.87
N ILE A 233 2.81 -16.35 3.47
CA ILE A 233 2.87 -17.55 4.32
C ILE A 233 3.43 -18.76 3.54
N SER A 234 3.05 -18.91 2.27
CA SER A 234 3.54 -19.98 1.39
C SER A 234 5.06 -19.93 1.23
N ARG A 235 5.65 -18.73 1.11
CA ARG A 235 7.09 -18.56 1.00
C ARG A 235 7.82 -18.91 2.29
N ILE A 236 7.24 -18.55 3.45
CA ILE A 236 7.78 -18.93 4.76
C ILE A 236 7.80 -20.46 4.87
N GLN A 237 6.74 -21.15 4.41
CA GLN A 237 6.70 -22.62 4.40
C GLN A 237 7.78 -23.21 3.48
N GLN A 238 7.94 -22.69 2.26
CA GLN A 238 9.00 -23.14 1.35
C GLN A 238 10.40 -22.99 1.96
N VAL A 239 10.64 -21.90 2.72
CA VAL A 239 11.91 -21.72 3.44
C VAL A 239 12.08 -22.74 4.55
N ILE A 240 11.03 -23.02 5.34
CA ILE A 240 11.06 -24.06 6.39
C ILE A 240 11.36 -25.42 5.77
N ASP A 241 10.68 -25.80 4.69
CA ASP A 241 10.84 -27.09 4.04
C ASP A 241 12.25 -27.27 3.46
N ALA A 242 12.76 -26.28 2.73
CA ALA A 242 14.11 -26.28 2.19
C ALA A 242 15.17 -26.31 3.32
N ALA A 243 15.01 -25.52 4.38
CA ALA A 243 15.92 -25.52 5.52
C ALA A 243 15.93 -26.87 6.24
N ALA A 244 14.76 -27.51 6.41
CA ALA A 244 14.63 -28.83 7.01
C ALA A 244 15.33 -29.93 6.21
N LYS A 245 15.26 -29.87 4.88
CA LYS A 245 15.95 -30.80 3.96
C LYS A 245 17.47 -30.70 4.08
N HIS A 246 18.00 -29.47 4.22
CA HIS A 246 19.44 -29.20 4.35
C HIS A 246 19.90 -29.07 5.82
N GLN A 247 19.12 -29.53 6.78
CA GLN A 247 19.46 -29.57 8.21
C GLN A 247 19.86 -28.18 8.76
N ARG A 248 19.25 -27.11 8.28
CA ARG A 248 19.45 -25.75 8.77
C ARG A 248 18.36 -25.37 9.78
N ARG A 249 18.67 -24.47 10.70
CA ARG A 249 17.71 -23.89 11.65
C ARG A 249 17.20 -22.56 11.12
N VAL A 250 15.92 -22.28 11.28
CA VAL A 250 15.27 -21.08 10.78
C VAL A 250 14.99 -20.12 11.94
N PHE A 251 15.44 -18.88 11.80
CA PHE A 251 15.25 -17.80 12.74
C PHE A 251 14.36 -16.74 12.12
N ILE A 252 13.21 -16.47 12.71
CA ILE A 252 12.29 -15.42 12.25
C ILE A 252 12.70 -14.09 12.86
N VAL A 253 12.91 -13.07 12.02
CA VAL A 253 13.43 -11.76 12.43
C VAL A 253 12.50 -10.64 11.96
N GLY A 254 12.14 -9.75 12.86
CA GLY A 254 11.17 -8.67 12.66
C GLY A 254 9.83 -8.95 13.34
N ARG A 255 9.25 -7.91 13.96
CA ARG A 255 8.06 -8.05 14.81
C ARG A 255 6.84 -8.57 14.02
N SER A 256 6.52 -7.95 12.88
CA SER A 256 5.41 -8.37 12.03
C SER A 256 5.59 -9.80 11.52
N MET A 257 6.79 -10.17 11.06
CA MET A 257 7.12 -11.51 10.60
C MET A 257 6.93 -12.55 11.71
N MET A 258 7.37 -12.25 12.94
CA MET A 258 7.18 -13.14 14.11
C MET A 258 5.70 -13.32 14.45
N ASN A 259 4.93 -12.22 14.54
CA ASN A 259 3.51 -12.25 14.88
C ASN A 259 2.72 -13.06 13.84
N THR A 260 2.97 -12.82 12.56
CA THR A 260 2.31 -13.53 11.46
C THR A 260 2.70 -15.00 11.41
N THR A 261 3.99 -15.34 11.58
CA THR A 261 4.44 -16.73 11.64
C THR A 261 3.79 -17.48 12.79
N GLN A 262 3.75 -16.91 14.00
CA GLN A 262 3.11 -17.54 15.17
C GLN A 262 1.60 -17.73 14.95
N MET A 263 0.92 -16.74 14.38
CA MET A 263 -0.50 -16.83 14.04
C MET A 263 -0.74 -17.94 13.00
N ALA A 264 0.06 -18.01 11.93
CA ALA A 264 -0.08 -19.01 10.89
C ALA A 264 0.20 -20.44 11.38
N LEU A 265 1.19 -20.65 12.26
CA LEU A 265 1.42 -21.92 12.97
C LEU A 265 0.21 -22.32 13.81
N LYS A 266 -0.31 -21.39 14.62
CA LYS A 266 -1.49 -21.65 15.48
C LYS A 266 -2.74 -22.01 14.66
N LEU A 267 -2.90 -21.43 13.49
CA LEU A 267 -4.02 -21.73 12.60
C LEU A 267 -3.79 -22.93 11.67
N GLY A 268 -2.58 -23.52 11.65
CA GLY A 268 -2.25 -24.67 10.83
C GLY A 268 -1.98 -24.35 9.36
N TYR A 269 -1.67 -23.09 9.02
CA TYR A 269 -1.21 -22.67 7.68
C TYR A 269 0.29 -22.77 7.51
N LEU A 270 1.04 -22.88 8.60
CA LEU A 270 2.46 -23.21 8.62
C LEU A 270 2.68 -24.47 9.43
N ASN A 271 3.61 -25.29 8.99
CA ASN A 271 4.03 -26.51 9.66
C ASN A 271 5.54 -26.49 9.93
N ASP A 272 5.92 -26.91 11.12
CA ASP A 272 7.33 -27.14 11.51
C ASP A 272 7.51 -28.56 12.05
N PRO A 273 7.38 -29.61 11.20
CA PRO A 273 7.33 -31.00 11.65
C PRO A 273 8.65 -31.49 12.24
N LYS A 274 9.77 -30.83 11.92
CA LYS A 274 11.11 -31.16 12.45
C LYS A 274 11.57 -30.25 13.58
N GLY A 275 10.74 -29.29 14.00
CA GLY A 275 11.07 -28.33 15.06
C GLY A 275 12.32 -27.51 14.74
N ILE A 276 12.46 -27.06 13.47
CA ILE A 276 13.65 -26.31 13.03
C ILE A 276 13.54 -24.81 13.28
N LEU A 277 12.35 -24.31 13.57
CA LEU A 277 12.18 -22.93 14.01
C LEU A 277 12.91 -22.71 15.33
N ALA A 278 13.74 -21.68 15.40
CA ALA A 278 14.60 -21.42 16.54
C ALA A 278 14.50 -19.95 17.00
N ARG A 279 14.80 -19.70 18.27
CA ARG A 279 14.85 -18.36 18.85
C ARG A 279 16.28 -17.79 18.70
N LEU A 280 16.42 -16.47 18.60
CA LEU A 280 17.72 -15.81 18.43
C LEU A 280 18.72 -16.09 19.55
N ASP A 281 18.26 -16.40 20.77
CA ASP A 281 19.13 -16.81 21.88
C ASP A 281 19.86 -18.14 21.64
N GLN A 282 19.32 -19.01 20.76
CA GLN A 282 19.91 -20.29 20.35
C GLN A 282 20.97 -20.16 19.24
N LEU A 283 21.22 -18.95 18.74
CA LEU A 283 22.16 -18.70 17.65
C LEU A 283 23.64 -18.89 18.07
N LYS A 284 23.94 -18.68 19.34
CA LYS A 284 25.31 -18.70 19.86
C LYS A 284 25.97 -20.08 19.69
N GLY A 285 27.13 -20.11 19.04
CA GLY A 285 27.89 -21.35 18.81
C GLY A 285 27.44 -22.19 17.62
N MET A 286 26.36 -21.81 16.91
CA MET A 286 25.86 -22.54 15.77
C MET A 286 26.74 -22.34 14.54
N PRO A 287 27.10 -23.41 13.77
CA PRO A 287 27.83 -23.30 12.53
C PRO A 287 27.08 -22.43 11.52
N ARG A 288 27.79 -21.55 10.80
CA ARG A 288 27.20 -20.59 9.86
C ARG A 288 26.34 -21.26 8.79
N ASN A 289 26.77 -22.37 8.25
CA ASN A 289 26.04 -23.14 7.24
C ASN A 289 24.77 -23.85 7.77
N ARG A 290 24.47 -23.72 9.06
CA ARG A 290 23.24 -24.24 9.69
C ARG A 290 22.20 -23.17 9.97
N ILE A 291 22.47 -21.93 9.60
CA ILE A 291 21.66 -20.77 9.97
C ILE A 291 20.90 -20.24 8.76
N VAL A 292 19.60 -20.06 8.92
CA VAL A 292 18.73 -19.34 7.98
C VAL A 292 17.97 -18.27 8.75
N PHE A 293 17.99 -17.04 8.25
CA PHE A 293 17.12 -15.97 8.74
C PHE A 293 15.99 -15.71 7.74
N VAL A 294 14.76 -15.57 8.23
CA VAL A 294 13.64 -15.03 7.46
C VAL A 294 13.31 -13.65 8.03
N THR A 295 13.36 -12.63 7.19
CA THR A 295 13.30 -11.23 7.64
C THR A 295 12.30 -10.40 6.86
N THR A 296 11.90 -9.26 7.44
CA THR A 296 11.24 -8.15 6.75
C THR A 296 12.27 -7.28 6.02
N GLY A 297 11.80 -6.40 5.13
CA GLY A 297 12.63 -5.43 4.41
C GLY A 297 12.76 -5.69 2.92
N SER A 298 11.83 -6.46 2.37
CA SER A 298 11.78 -6.76 0.93
C SER A 298 11.46 -5.54 0.07
N GLN A 299 10.89 -4.49 0.65
CA GLN A 299 10.55 -3.23 -0.01
C GLN A 299 11.50 -2.06 0.36
N GLY A 300 12.58 -2.35 1.07
CA GLY A 300 13.57 -1.33 1.42
C GLY A 300 13.14 -0.39 2.56
N GLU A 301 12.13 -0.76 3.34
CA GLU A 301 11.61 0.05 4.44
C GLU A 301 12.71 0.30 5.50
N PRO A 302 13.00 1.57 5.84
CA PRO A 302 14.16 1.92 6.69
C PRO A 302 14.19 1.26 8.07
N THR A 303 13.02 0.98 8.64
CA THR A 303 12.87 0.36 9.97
C THR A 303 12.91 -1.17 9.95
N SER A 304 12.93 -1.78 8.77
CA SER A 304 12.91 -3.23 8.58
C SER A 304 14.23 -3.90 8.98
N ALA A 305 14.16 -5.21 9.28
CA ALA A 305 15.32 -5.93 9.78
C ALA A 305 16.46 -6.01 8.75
N LEU A 306 16.16 -6.35 7.47
CA LEU A 306 17.20 -6.43 6.44
C LEU A 306 17.87 -5.08 6.18
N VAL A 307 17.09 -4.00 6.04
CA VAL A 307 17.63 -2.66 5.77
C VAL A 307 18.54 -2.20 6.89
N ARG A 308 18.14 -2.43 8.15
CA ARG A 308 18.98 -2.13 9.31
C ARG A 308 20.26 -2.97 9.34
N MET A 309 20.22 -4.26 8.94
CA MET A 309 21.42 -5.06 8.78
C MET A 309 22.32 -4.52 7.66
N ALA A 310 21.74 -4.12 6.52
CA ALA A 310 22.44 -3.54 5.39
C ALA A 310 23.10 -2.19 5.73
N ASN A 311 22.49 -1.40 6.62
CA ASN A 311 23.02 -0.11 7.10
C ASN A 311 23.92 -0.24 8.34
N ARG A 312 24.13 -1.47 8.86
CA ARG A 312 24.93 -1.76 10.09
C ARG A 312 24.33 -1.18 11.37
N ASP A 313 23.04 -0.91 11.42
CA ASP A 313 22.35 -0.34 12.60
C ASP A 313 21.38 -1.34 13.28
N HIS A 314 21.38 -2.62 12.86
CA HIS A 314 20.63 -3.65 13.55
C HIS A 314 21.34 -4.09 14.84
N ARG A 315 20.62 -4.06 15.97
CA ARG A 315 21.19 -4.24 17.32
C ARG A 315 21.89 -5.59 17.55
N GLN A 316 21.41 -6.67 16.93
CA GLN A 316 21.83 -8.05 17.23
C GLN A 316 22.40 -8.79 16.02
N LEU A 317 22.06 -8.39 14.82
CA LEU A 317 22.41 -9.10 13.60
C LEU A 317 23.16 -8.20 12.63
N HIS A 318 24.24 -8.73 12.07
CA HIS A 318 25.07 -8.05 11.09
C HIS A 318 25.26 -8.94 9.88
N ILE A 319 25.39 -8.38 8.70
CA ILE A 319 25.80 -9.08 7.50
C ILE A 319 27.28 -9.46 7.66
N LEU A 320 27.61 -10.70 7.35
CA LEU A 320 28.97 -11.20 7.37
C LEU A 320 29.43 -11.50 5.93
N HIS A 321 30.72 -11.35 5.71
CA HIS A 321 31.31 -11.77 4.44
C HIS A 321 31.00 -13.25 4.14
N GLY A 322 30.50 -13.52 2.93
CA GLY A 322 30.08 -14.86 2.50
C GLY A 322 28.65 -15.25 2.89
N ASP A 323 27.88 -14.39 3.52
CA ASP A 323 26.43 -14.61 3.67
C ASP A 323 25.74 -14.63 2.31
N THR A 324 24.72 -15.46 2.16
CA THR A 324 23.84 -15.45 0.98
C THR A 324 22.54 -14.76 1.35
N VAL A 325 22.24 -13.63 0.69
CA VAL A 325 21.00 -12.87 0.91
C VAL A 325 20.07 -13.06 -0.28
N VAL A 326 18.85 -13.49 -0.04
CA VAL A 326 17.81 -13.69 -1.05
C VAL A 326 16.70 -12.65 -0.83
N ILE A 327 16.49 -11.77 -1.82
CA ILE A 327 15.37 -10.82 -1.83
C ILE A 327 14.25 -11.45 -2.63
N SER A 328 13.31 -12.09 -1.89
CA SER A 328 12.21 -12.87 -2.45
C SER A 328 10.94 -12.01 -2.55
N ALA A 329 11.05 -10.93 -3.30
CA ALA A 329 9.97 -9.99 -3.61
C ALA A 329 10.29 -9.22 -4.90
N THR A 330 9.26 -8.70 -5.55
CA THR A 330 9.37 -7.65 -6.57
C THR A 330 9.16 -6.29 -5.92
N PRO A 331 9.90 -5.24 -6.32
CA PRO A 331 9.62 -3.89 -5.87
C PRO A 331 8.17 -3.47 -6.14
N VAL A 332 7.52 -2.91 -5.13
CA VAL A 332 6.30 -2.13 -5.35
C VAL A 332 6.73 -0.83 -6.06
N PRO A 333 5.97 -0.35 -7.05
CA PRO A 333 6.29 0.91 -7.74
C PRO A 333 6.60 2.05 -6.75
N GLY A 334 7.73 2.75 -6.99
CA GLY A 334 8.24 3.80 -6.09
C GLY A 334 9.29 3.35 -5.08
N ASN A 335 9.44 2.05 -4.79
CA ASN A 335 10.42 1.54 -3.81
C ASN A 335 11.75 1.10 -4.43
N GLU A 336 11.91 1.20 -5.75
CA GLU A 336 13.09 0.70 -6.48
C GLU A 336 14.40 1.31 -5.96
N GLY A 337 14.40 2.62 -5.67
CA GLY A 337 15.57 3.34 -5.16
C GLY A 337 16.02 2.83 -3.80
N LEU A 338 15.09 2.57 -2.88
CA LEU A 338 15.38 2.07 -1.54
C LEU A 338 15.91 0.64 -1.59
N ILE A 339 15.32 -0.21 -2.42
CA ILE A 339 15.74 -1.61 -2.60
C ILE A 339 17.13 -1.67 -3.24
N ASN A 340 17.38 -0.91 -4.31
CA ASN A 340 18.69 -0.86 -4.97
C ASN A 340 19.80 -0.41 -4.00
N ARG A 341 19.54 0.62 -3.18
CA ARG A 341 20.48 1.05 -2.13
C ARG A 341 20.75 -0.05 -1.12
N THR A 342 19.72 -0.78 -0.72
CA THR A 342 19.87 -1.91 0.21
C THR A 342 20.72 -3.01 -0.41
N ILE A 343 20.48 -3.37 -1.67
CA ILE A 343 21.29 -4.34 -2.43
C ILE A 343 22.76 -3.91 -2.46
N ASP A 344 23.04 -2.66 -2.84
CA ASP A 344 24.40 -2.14 -2.89
C ASP A 344 25.10 -2.23 -1.53
N ASN A 345 24.42 -1.89 -0.45
CA ASN A 345 24.98 -1.96 0.91
C ASN A 345 25.27 -3.40 1.36
N LEU A 346 24.47 -4.37 0.90
CA LEU A 346 24.72 -5.80 1.14
C LEU A 346 25.96 -6.28 0.37
N PHE A 347 26.12 -5.91 -0.91
CA PHE A 347 27.33 -6.21 -1.70
C PHE A 347 28.59 -5.60 -1.08
N LYS A 348 28.53 -4.34 -0.61
CA LYS A 348 29.65 -3.66 0.07
C LYS A 348 30.10 -4.39 1.35
N GLN A 349 29.23 -5.18 1.98
CA GLN A 349 29.56 -6.01 3.15
C GLN A 349 30.05 -7.41 2.77
N GLY A 350 30.18 -7.73 1.47
CA GLY A 350 30.67 -9.02 0.97
C GLY A 350 29.62 -10.12 0.98
N ALA A 351 28.34 -9.78 0.99
CA ALA A 351 27.27 -10.77 0.78
C ALA A 351 27.09 -11.16 -0.68
N ARG A 352 26.72 -12.41 -0.94
CA ARG A 352 26.16 -12.85 -2.21
C ARG A 352 24.68 -12.54 -2.23
N VAL A 353 24.24 -11.60 -3.07
CA VAL A 353 22.83 -11.20 -3.13
C VAL A 353 22.14 -11.79 -4.35
N LEU A 354 21.00 -12.47 -4.12
CA LEU A 354 20.12 -13.02 -5.13
C LEU A 354 18.79 -12.29 -5.10
N TYR A 355 18.37 -11.75 -6.23
CA TYR A 355 17.13 -11.02 -6.40
C TYR A 355 16.54 -11.26 -7.80
N SER A 356 15.34 -10.79 -8.09
CA SER A 356 14.57 -11.15 -9.29
C SER A 356 15.31 -11.03 -10.63
N LYS A 357 16.26 -10.10 -10.76
CA LYS A 357 17.07 -9.94 -11.97
C LYS A 357 18.16 -11.02 -12.14
N LEU A 358 18.62 -11.64 -11.05
CA LEU A 358 19.73 -12.62 -11.05
C LEU A 358 19.25 -14.06 -10.85
N ALA A 359 18.10 -14.27 -10.25
CA ALA A 359 17.55 -15.59 -9.99
C ALA A 359 16.03 -15.52 -9.83
N GLN A 360 15.32 -16.58 -10.22
CA GLN A 360 13.88 -16.67 -10.09
C GLN A 360 13.48 -17.01 -8.63
N VAL A 361 13.74 -16.06 -7.74
CA VAL A 361 13.49 -16.18 -6.30
C VAL A 361 12.14 -15.59 -5.87
N HIS A 362 11.38 -15.08 -6.82
CA HIS A 362 10.04 -14.56 -6.62
C HIS A 362 9.18 -14.76 -7.88
N VAL A 363 7.90 -14.99 -7.68
CA VAL A 363 6.84 -15.00 -8.69
C VAL A 363 5.70 -14.15 -8.15
N HIS A 364 5.11 -13.31 -8.99
CA HIS A 364 3.97 -12.49 -8.58
C HIS A 364 2.68 -13.32 -8.41
N GLY A 365 1.74 -12.78 -7.65
CA GLY A 365 0.49 -13.45 -7.33
C GLY A 365 -0.67 -13.18 -8.29
N HIS A 366 -0.46 -12.34 -9.31
CA HIS A 366 -1.50 -11.85 -10.21
C HIS A 366 -1.44 -12.51 -11.57
N ALA A 367 -2.56 -12.50 -12.28
CA ALA A 367 -2.72 -13.07 -13.61
C ALA A 367 -2.02 -12.23 -14.70
N SER A 368 -1.30 -12.90 -15.61
CA SER A 368 -0.79 -12.33 -16.84
C SER A 368 -1.82 -12.40 -17.98
N GLN A 369 -1.53 -11.86 -19.16
CA GLN A 369 -2.50 -11.65 -20.24
C GLN A 369 -3.31 -12.89 -20.63
N GLU A 370 -2.68 -14.07 -20.75
CA GLU A 370 -3.39 -15.27 -21.17
C GLU A 370 -4.34 -15.80 -20.08
N GLU A 371 -3.99 -15.59 -18.82
CA GLU A 371 -4.89 -15.93 -17.69
C GLU A 371 -6.08 -14.97 -17.59
N LEU A 372 -5.85 -13.68 -17.87
CA LEU A 372 -6.93 -12.67 -17.95
C LEU A 372 -7.90 -12.98 -19.10
N LYS A 373 -7.38 -13.33 -20.28
CA LYS A 373 -8.22 -13.79 -21.42
C LYS A 373 -8.96 -15.08 -21.07
N LEU A 374 -8.34 -16.02 -20.37
CA LEU A 374 -8.97 -17.24 -19.91
C LEU A 374 -10.15 -16.93 -18.99
N LEU A 375 -9.98 -16.04 -18.00
CA LEU A 375 -11.05 -15.61 -17.10
C LEU A 375 -12.22 -14.99 -17.88
N LEU A 376 -11.95 -14.06 -18.79
CA LEU A 376 -12.95 -13.41 -19.62
C LEU A 376 -13.74 -14.42 -20.47
N ASN A 377 -13.06 -15.40 -21.07
CA ASN A 377 -13.69 -16.45 -21.89
C ASN A 377 -14.52 -17.45 -21.07
N LEU A 378 -14.11 -17.76 -19.82
CA LEU A 378 -14.87 -18.64 -18.94
C LEU A 378 -16.12 -17.97 -18.40
N VAL A 379 -15.99 -16.70 -17.97
CA VAL A 379 -17.09 -15.95 -17.33
C VAL A 379 -18.06 -15.37 -18.35
N LYS A 380 -17.61 -14.99 -19.55
CA LYS A 380 -18.42 -14.39 -20.63
C LYS A 380 -19.38 -13.31 -20.12
N PRO A 381 -18.88 -12.28 -19.43
CA PRO A 381 -19.73 -11.29 -18.79
C PRO A 381 -20.42 -10.41 -19.83
N LYS A 382 -21.63 -9.91 -19.51
CA LYS A 382 -22.28 -8.88 -20.33
C LYS A 382 -21.52 -7.56 -20.25
N PHE A 383 -21.11 -7.16 -19.03
CA PHE A 383 -20.33 -5.95 -18.76
C PHE A 383 -18.99 -6.33 -18.11
N PHE A 384 -17.97 -5.56 -18.39
CA PHE A 384 -16.65 -5.74 -17.83
C PHE A 384 -16.13 -4.45 -17.21
N MET A 385 -15.50 -4.56 -16.04
CA MET A 385 -14.83 -3.48 -15.33
C MET A 385 -13.46 -3.96 -14.85
N PRO A 386 -12.35 -3.52 -15.47
CA PRO A 386 -11.02 -3.77 -14.93
C PRO A 386 -10.87 -3.03 -13.61
N ILE A 387 -10.29 -3.71 -12.61
CA ILE A 387 -10.03 -3.16 -11.27
C ILE A 387 -8.59 -3.45 -10.85
N HIS A 388 -8.14 -2.86 -9.76
CA HIS A 388 -6.83 -3.08 -9.13
C HIS A 388 -5.68 -2.85 -10.11
N GLY A 389 -5.23 -1.62 -10.23
CA GLY A 389 -4.10 -1.25 -11.08
C GLY A 389 -4.06 0.22 -11.45
N GLU A 390 -2.89 0.65 -11.91
CA GLU A 390 -2.73 1.96 -12.51
C GLU A 390 -3.52 2.07 -13.83
N TYR A 391 -3.78 3.28 -14.31
CA TYR A 391 -4.60 3.52 -15.51
C TYR A 391 -4.12 2.71 -16.73
N ARG A 392 -2.81 2.56 -16.92
CA ARG A 392 -2.25 1.74 -18.01
C ARG A 392 -2.67 0.28 -17.91
N HIS A 393 -2.68 -0.30 -16.70
CA HIS A 393 -3.11 -1.69 -16.47
C HIS A 393 -4.59 -1.87 -16.79
N LEU A 394 -5.44 -0.96 -16.28
CA LEU A 394 -6.89 -0.98 -16.54
C LEU A 394 -7.19 -0.84 -18.04
N SER A 395 -6.50 0.09 -18.70
CA SER A 395 -6.64 0.32 -20.15
C SER A 395 -6.21 -0.87 -21.00
N LEU A 396 -5.10 -1.52 -20.63
CA LEU A 396 -4.61 -2.72 -21.32
C LEU A 396 -5.57 -3.90 -21.11
N HIS A 397 -6.08 -4.10 -19.88
CA HIS A 397 -7.07 -5.15 -19.62
C HIS A 397 -8.38 -4.91 -20.37
N ALA A 398 -8.82 -3.64 -20.50
CA ALA A 398 -9.96 -3.29 -21.35
C ALA A 398 -9.73 -3.70 -22.83
N LYS A 399 -8.52 -3.46 -23.37
CA LYS A 399 -8.15 -3.90 -24.73
C LYS A 399 -8.11 -5.43 -24.86
N LEU A 400 -7.63 -6.15 -23.84
CA LEU A 400 -7.70 -7.61 -23.81
C LEU A 400 -9.15 -8.08 -23.85
N ALA A 401 -10.04 -7.44 -23.09
CA ALA A 401 -11.48 -7.76 -23.10
C ALA A 401 -12.12 -7.55 -24.49
N GLN A 402 -11.77 -6.45 -25.18
CA GLN A 402 -12.20 -6.24 -26.56
C GLN A 402 -11.68 -7.34 -27.49
N SER A 403 -10.42 -7.74 -27.32
CA SER A 403 -9.80 -8.77 -28.18
C SER A 403 -10.45 -10.15 -28.07
N VAL A 404 -11.12 -10.44 -26.96
CA VAL A 404 -11.87 -11.69 -26.74
C VAL A 404 -13.39 -11.52 -26.98
N GLY A 405 -13.80 -10.38 -27.56
CA GLY A 405 -15.16 -10.18 -28.09
C GLY A 405 -16.13 -9.43 -27.17
N ILE A 406 -15.68 -8.81 -26.07
CA ILE A 406 -16.55 -7.93 -25.28
C ILE A 406 -16.67 -6.58 -25.99
N PRO A 407 -17.91 -6.12 -26.32
CA PRO A 407 -18.11 -4.84 -26.99
C PRO A 407 -17.56 -3.67 -26.17
N GLU A 408 -16.94 -2.69 -26.83
CA GLU A 408 -16.34 -1.51 -26.18
C GLU A 408 -17.34 -0.77 -25.27
N GLY A 409 -18.58 -0.57 -25.73
CA GLY A 409 -19.63 0.07 -24.94
C GLY A 409 -20.08 -0.69 -23.68
N ASN A 410 -19.61 -1.93 -23.49
CA ASN A 410 -19.86 -2.75 -22.31
C ASN A 410 -18.65 -2.83 -21.37
N ILE A 411 -17.58 -2.08 -21.64
CA ILE A 411 -16.36 -2.04 -20.83
C ILE A 411 -16.28 -0.69 -20.12
N PHE A 412 -16.12 -0.72 -18.80
CA PHE A 412 -16.09 0.49 -17.96
C PHE A 412 -14.73 0.63 -17.28
N VAL A 413 -13.87 1.48 -17.83
CA VAL A 413 -12.63 1.91 -17.16
C VAL A 413 -12.99 3.14 -16.34
N LEU A 414 -13.02 2.99 -15.03
CA LEU A 414 -13.46 4.02 -14.08
C LEU A 414 -12.28 4.65 -13.34
N GLU A 415 -12.56 5.78 -12.71
CA GLU A 415 -11.71 6.40 -11.69
C GLU A 415 -12.35 6.27 -10.30
N ASP A 416 -11.55 6.45 -9.25
CA ASP A 416 -12.07 6.50 -7.89
C ASP A 416 -13.14 7.61 -7.76
N GLY A 417 -14.25 7.25 -7.14
CA GLY A 417 -15.41 8.11 -6.96
C GLY A 417 -16.46 8.07 -8.08
N ASP A 418 -16.16 7.50 -9.24
CA ASP A 418 -17.14 7.36 -10.32
C ASP A 418 -18.32 6.48 -9.90
N ILE A 419 -19.54 6.84 -10.31
CA ILE A 419 -20.76 6.07 -10.05
C ILE A 419 -21.15 5.34 -11.33
N LEU A 420 -20.91 4.04 -11.40
CA LEU A 420 -21.44 3.18 -12.44
C LEU A 420 -22.82 2.66 -12.04
N GLU A 421 -23.87 3.08 -12.73
CA GLU A 421 -25.22 2.54 -12.58
C GLU A 421 -25.48 1.45 -13.60
N LEU A 422 -25.89 0.27 -13.10
CA LEU A 422 -26.21 -0.91 -13.91
C LEU A 422 -27.68 -1.30 -13.79
N ASN A 423 -28.22 -1.77 -14.88
CA ASN A 423 -29.44 -2.57 -14.97
C ASN A 423 -29.19 -3.79 -15.90
N PRO A 424 -30.12 -4.74 -16.05
CA PRO A 424 -29.86 -5.91 -16.89
C PRO A 424 -29.56 -5.59 -18.36
N GLU A 425 -29.93 -4.40 -18.86
CA GLU A 425 -29.86 -4.03 -20.27
C GLU A 425 -28.67 -3.12 -20.57
N ALA A 426 -28.33 -2.18 -19.64
CA ALA A 426 -27.37 -1.13 -19.87
C ALA A 426 -26.58 -0.77 -18.60
N GLY A 427 -25.37 -0.26 -18.81
CA GLY A 427 -24.53 0.39 -17.80
C GLY A 427 -24.20 1.83 -18.20
N LYS A 428 -24.10 2.73 -17.24
CA LYS A 428 -23.73 4.13 -17.49
C LYS A 428 -23.04 4.74 -16.28
N VAL A 429 -21.97 5.48 -16.51
CA VAL A 429 -21.39 6.37 -15.50
C VAL A 429 -22.30 7.59 -15.38
N THR A 430 -22.86 7.82 -14.17
CA THR A 430 -23.92 8.82 -13.94
C THR A 430 -23.49 10.00 -13.11
N GLY A 431 -22.34 9.91 -12.46
CA GLY A 431 -21.81 10.98 -11.63
C GLY A 431 -20.51 10.59 -10.95
N LYS A 432 -20.06 11.44 -10.03
CA LYS A 432 -18.87 11.22 -9.23
C LYS A 432 -19.13 11.67 -7.80
N ILE A 433 -18.67 10.92 -6.81
CA ILE A 433 -18.65 11.31 -5.40
C ILE A 433 -17.26 11.85 -5.04
N THR A 434 -17.17 12.52 -3.89
CA THR A 434 -15.87 12.83 -3.31
C THR A 434 -15.16 11.54 -2.94
N SER A 435 -14.01 11.33 -3.50
CA SER A 435 -13.07 10.26 -3.20
C SER A 435 -11.68 10.86 -3.15
N GLY A 436 -10.76 10.25 -2.46
CA GLY A 436 -9.40 10.78 -2.38
C GLY A 436 -8.55 10.09 -1.33
N ASN A 437 -7.43 10.73 -1.05
CA ASN A 437 -6.44 10.23 -0.13
C ASN A 437 -6.65 10.82 1.26
N VAL A 438 -6.83 9.96 2.24
CA VAL A 438 -6.76 10.31 3.65
C VAL A 438 -5.40 9.87 4.18
N TYR A 439 -4.60 10.84 4.59
CA TYR A 439 -3.23 10.61 5.03
C TYR A 439 -3.19 10.20 6.51
N VAL A 440 -2.33 9.23 6.80
CA VAL A 440 -2.01 8.79 8.17
C VAL A 440 -0.56 9.14 8.47
N ASP A 441 -0.33 9.86 9.55
CA ASP A 441 0.99 10.26 10.05
C ASP A 441 1.03 10.02 11.57
N GLY A 442 1.72 8.97 12.00
CA GLY A 442 1.73 8.53 13.37
C GLY A 442 0.33 8.15 13.88
N LEU A 443 -0.19 8.94 14.82
CA LEU A 443 -1.54 8.77 15.38
C LEU A 443 -2.60 9.63 14.70
N SER A 444 -2.19 10.54 13.83
CA SER A 444 -3.07 11.47 13.13
C SER A 444 -3.66 10.86 11.87
N VAL A 445 -4.96 11.00 11.67
CA VAL A 445 -5.70 10.49 10.52
C VAL A 445 -6.54 11.59 9.90
N GLY A 446 -6.21 12.01 8.66
CA GLY A 446 -7.01 12.96 7.87
C GLY A 446 -6.85 14.44 8.23
N ASP A 447 -6.01 14.80 9.18
CA ASP A 447 -5.71 16.20 9.55
C ASP A 447 -4.60 16.83 8.69
N ILE A 448 -3.89 16.00 7.90
CA ILE A 448 -2.87 16.47 6.96
C ILE A 448 -3.50 16.67 5.58
N GLY A 449 -3.63 17.95 5.21
CA GLY A 449 -4.12 18.34 3.89
C GLY A 449 -2.99 18.69 2.91
N SER A 450 -3.38 19.03 1.68
CA SER A 450 -2.47 19.42 0.59
C SER A 450 -1.55 20.60 0.96
N VAL A 451 -2.01 21.49 1.83
CA VAL A 451 -1.21 22.63 2.31
C VAL A 451 -0.04 22.18 3.17
N VAL A 452 -0.26 21.22 4.07
CA VAL A 452 0.79 20.67 4.95
C VAL A 452 1.83 19.92 4.11
N LEU A 453 1.39 19.08 3.17
CA LEU A 453 2.29 18.36 2.27
C LEU A 453 3.12 19.31 1.40
N ARG A 454 2.49 20.34 0.85
CA ARG A 454 3.20 21.38 0.10
C ARG A 454 4.25 22.09 0.95
N ASN A 455 3.92 22.42 2.20
CA ASN A 455 4.87 23.04 3.13
C ASN A 455 6.04 22.10 3.46
N ARG A 456 5.79 20.82 3.74
CA ARG A 456 6.83 19.81 3.96
C ARG A 456 7.76 19.68 2.76
N ARG A 457 7.20 19.68 1.54
CA ARG A 457 7.96 19.63 0.28
C ARG A 457 8.84 20.87 0.09
N MET A 458 8.31 22.07 0.36
CA MET A 458 9.08 23.31 0.31
C MET A 458 10.22 23.30 1.34
N LEU A 459 9.94 22.92 2.58
CA LEU A 459 10.94 22.81 3.65
C LEU A 459 12.05 21.81 3.30
N SER A 460 11.69 20.66 2.74
CA SER A 460 12.63 19.62 2.33
C SER A 460 13.54 20.06 1.19
N ARG A 461 13.01 20.83 0.23
CA ARG A 461 13.71 21.23 -0.99
C ARG A 461 14.59 22.45 -0.81
N ASP A 462 14.05 23.51 -0.23
CA ASP A 462 14.65 24.85 -0.22
C ASP A 462 14.91 25.40 1.20
N GLY A 463 14.46 24.69 2.23
CA GLY A 463 14.66 25.09 3.63
C GLY A 463 13.73 26.23 4.08
N ILE A 464 14.10 26.84 5.21
CA ILE A 464 13.30 27.88 5.88
C ILE A 464 14.17 29.08 6.25
N VAL A 465 13.58 30.26 6.13
CA VAL A 465 14.11 31.54 6.62
C VAL A 465 13.09 32.17 7.55
N VAL A 466 13.43 32.31 8.81
CA VAL A 466 12.64 32.99 9.84
C VAL A 466 13.13 34.42 9.95
N VAL A 467 12.20 35.38 9.88
CA VAL A 467 12.49 36.82 10.00
C VAL A 467 11.83 37.34 11.25
N ILE A 468 12.62 37.81 12.21
CA ILE A 468 12.12 38.35 13.48
C ILE A 468 12.16 39.87 13.40
N ILE A 469 10.99 40.51 13.52
CA ILE A 469 10.80 41.96 13.41
C ILE A 469 10.31 42.47 14.76
N THR A 470 11.14 43.24 15.44
CA THR A 470 10.77 43.84 16.72
C THR A 470 10.24 45.26 16.50
N ILE A 471 9.03 45.55 17.00
CA ILE A 471 8.40 46.87 16.88
C ILE A 471 8.01 47.42 18.26
N ASN A 472 8.08 48.74 18.38
CA ASN A 472 7.58 49.43 19.55
C ASN A 472 6.02 49.44 19.55
N LYS A 473 5.42 48.92 20.61
CA LYS A 473 3.97 48.76 20.73
C LYS A 473 3.22 50.09 20.65
N GLN A 474 3.81 51.19 21.16
CA GLN A 474 3.13 52.51 21.24
C GLN A 474 3.27 53.27 19.93
N THR A 475 4.45 53.23 19.29
CA THR A 475 4.76 54.04 18.12
C THR A 475 4.63 53.29 16.80
N GLY A 476 4.59 51.95 16.84
CA GLY A 476 4.59 51.10 15.63
C GLY A 476 5.89 51.12 14.85
N LYS A 477 6.94 51.76 15.37
CA LYS A 477 8.23 51.84 14.67
C LYS A 477 9.10 50.59 14.91
N LEU A 478 9.89 50.26 13.91
CA LEU A 478 10.89 49.21 14.01
C LEU A 478 11.87 49.51 15.16
N MET A 479 12.11 48.53 16.02
CA MET A 479 13.08 48.62 17.10
C MET A 479 14.30 47.75 16.77
N GLY A 480 15.38 48.39 16.38
CA GLY A 480 16.59 47.71 15.99
C GLY A 480 16.50 47.13 14.58
N ARG A 481 17.48 46.30 14.24
CA ARG A 481 17.59 45.63 12.94
C ARG A 481 16.81 44.32 12.99
N PRO A 482 16.06 43.92 11.93
CA PRO A 482 15.44 42.60 11.87
C PRO A 482 16.46 41.48 12.04
N ASP A 483 16.10 40.43 12.77
CA ASP A 483 16.95 39.25 12.83
C ASP A 483 16.50 38.17 11.84
N ILE A 484 17.47 37.43 11.26
CA ILE A 484 17.20 36.41 10.25
C ILE A 484 17.89 35.13 10.65
N VAL A 485 17.11 34.06 10.78
CA VAL A 485 17.57 32.70 11.06
C VAL A 485 17.26 31.80 9.88
N SER A 486 18.28 31.14 9.32
CA SER A 486 18.14 30.20 8.21
C SER A 486 18.42 28.76 8.65
N ARG A 487 17.63 27.80 8.15
CA ARG A 487 17.87 26.36 8.31
C ARG A 487 17.54 25.63 6.99
N GLY A 488 18.47 24.77 6.56
CA GLY A 488 18.31 23.97 5.35
C GLY A 488 18.31 24.73 4.03
N PHE A 489 18.51 26.07 4.04
CA PHE A 489 18.55 26.90 2.85
C PHE A 489 19.99 27.17 2.40
N VAL A 490 20.81 27.76 3.26
CA VAL A 490 22.22 28.08 2.98
C VAL A 490 23.10 27.79 4.19
N ASP A 491 24.42 27.54 3.96
CA ASP A 491 25.37 27.55 5.05
C ASP A 491 25.53 28.98 5.56
N THR A 492 25.19 29.20 6.81
CA THR A 492 25.14 30.54 7.41
C THR A 492 26.52 31.20 7.50
N ARG A 493 27.61 30.43 7.41
CA ARG A 493 28.98 30.93 7.43
C ARG A 493 29.41 31.47 6.07
N GLU A 494 29.05 30.76 5.00
CA GLU A 494 29.38 31.13 3.63
C GLU A 494 28.44 32.21 3.06
N ALA A 495 27.18 32.26 3.53
CA ALA A 495 26.15 33.18 3.04
C ALA A 495 25.94 34.40 3.98
N LYS A 496 26.94 34.77 4.78
CA LYS A 496 26.84 35.85 5.76
C LYS A 496 26.44 37.17 5.12
N ASP A 497 27.06 37.55 4.01
CA ASP A 497 26.79 38.82 3.32
C ASP A 497 25.36 38.86 2.77
N MET A 498 24.87 37.78 2.18
CA MET A 498 23.49 37.65 1.69
C MET A 498 22.46 37.77 2.82
N LEU A 499 22.74 37.18 3.99
CA LEU A 499 21.84 37.28 5.14
C LEU A 499 21.85 38.69 5.75
N GLU A 500 23.01 39.39 5.76
CA GLU A 500 23.09 40.80 6.15
C GLU A 500 22.31 41.70 5.19
N GLU A 501 22.47 41.51 3.87
CA GLU A 501 21.72 42.23 2.85
C GLU A 501 20.21 42.00 2.99
N SER A 502 19.81 40.77 3.35
CA SER A 502 18.40 40.44 3.63
C SER A 502 17.84 41.24 4.80
N ARG A 503 18.63 41.42 5.88
CA ARG A 503 18.23 42.25 7.03
C ARG A 503 18.00 43.70 6.64
N ASP A 504 18.93 44.28 5.84
CA ASP A 504 18.81 45.63 5.35
C ASP A 504 17.62 45.81 4.40
N LEU A 505 17.36 44.83 3.56
CA LEU A 505 16.22 44.82 2.66
C LEU A 505 14.90 44.83 3.41
N VAL A 506 14.77 44.00 4.46
CA VAL A 506 13.58 43.99 5.32
C VAL A 506 13.41 45.32 6.04
N ALA A 507 14.49 45.88 6.63
CA ALA A 507 14.44 47.17 7.31
C ALA A 507 13.95 48.29 6.38
N ARG A 508 14.54 48.40 5.19
CA ARG A 508 14.10 49.40 4.16
C ARG A 508 12.67 49.19 3.72
N THR A 509 12.20 47.95 3.57
CA THR A 509 10.81 47.64 3.18
C THR A 509 9.82 48.11 4.25
N LEU A 510 10.20 47.98 5.50
CA LEU A 510 9.35 48.43 6.66
C LEU A 510 9.34 49.93 6.80
N ASP A 511 10.46 50.64 6.65
CA ASP A 511 10.57 52.09 6.74
C ASP A 511 9.72 52.81 5.69
N HIS A 512 9.69 52.27 4.45
CA HIS A 512 8.92 52.84 3.32
C HIS A 512 7.42 52.49 3.39
N SER A 513 7.00 51.55 4.22
CA SER A 513 5.60 51.09 4.16
C SER A 513 4.62 51.94 4.92
N GLY A 514 5.06 52.87 5.83
CA GLY A 514 4.19 53.73 6.62
C GLY A 514 3.06 53.01 7.38
N ALA A 515 3.14 51.67 7.42
CA ALA A 515 2.08 50.81 7.88
C ALA A 515 1.93 50.93 9.40
N ARG A 516 0.72 51.19 9.85
CA ARG A 516 0.37 51.13 11.28
C ARG A 516 0.44 49.65 11.76
N PRO A 517 0.73 49.40 13.06
CA PRO A 517 0.85 48.05 13.62
C PRO A 517 -0.38 47.14 13.41
N THR A 518 -1.51 47.74 13.06
CA THR A 518 -2.79 47.04 12.83
C THR A 518 -2.86 46.25 11.53
N GLU A 519 -1.89 46.42 10.63
CA GLU A 519 -1.91 45.77 9.29
C GLU A 519 -0.80 44.69 9.12
N TRP A 520 -0.64 43.84 10.14
CA TRP A 520 0.38 42.77 10.11
C TRP A 520 0.31 41.88 8.88
N SER A 521 -0.87 41.55 8.37
CA SER A 521 -1.06 40.74 7.18
C SER A 521 -0.37 41.37 5.95
N LEU A 522 -0.44 42.69 5.82
CA LEU A 522 0.18 43.43 4.72
C LEU A 522 1.70 43.46 4.84
N VAL A 523 2.22 43.67 6.04
CA VAL A 523 3.65 43.65 6.37
C VAL A 523 4.23 42.26 6.07
N ASN A 524 3.55 41.20 6.55
CA ASN A 524 3.94 39.82 6.32
C ASN A 524 4.06 39.50 4.82
N THR A 525 3.06 39.88 4.02
CA THR A 525 3.07 39.65 2.58
C THR A 525 4.21 40.38 1.90
N LYS A 526 4.40 41.68 2.19
CA LYS A 526 5.49 42.48 1.59
C LYS A 526 6.88 41.92 1.92
N VAL A 527 7.13 41.56 3.18
CA VAL A 527 8.41 40.98 3.59
C VAL A 527 8.65 39.64 2.88
N LYS A 528 7.63 38.79 2.78
CA LYS A 528 7.71 37.52 2.03
C LYS A 528 8.03 37.75 0.56
N ASP A 529 7.34 38.65 -0.10
CA ASP A 529 7.50 38.90 -1.55
C ASP A 529 8.88 39.44 -1.86
N VAL A 530 9.35 40.41 -1.08
CA VAL A 530 10.67 41.02 -1.27
C VAL A 530 11.79 40.00 -1.04
N LEU A 531 11.73 39.22 0.05
CA LEU A 531 12.75 38.21 0.34
C LEU A 531 12.69 37.03 -0.63
N ASN A 532 11.51 36.57 -1.03
CA ASN A 532 11.39 35.49 -2.03
C ASN A 532 11.99 35.91 -3.37
N LYS A 533 11.77 37.17 -3.80
CA LYS A 533 12.39 37.69 -5.00
C LYS A 533 13.90 37.76 -4.87
N PHE A 534 14.39 38.33 -3.77
CA PHE A 534 15.82 38.47 -3.49
C PHE A 534 16.54 37.10 -3.46
N TYR A 535 16.04 36.15 -2.68
CA TYR A 535 16.65 34.82 -2.61
C TYR A 535 16.61 34.07 -3.94
N TYR A 536 15.52 34.22 -4.69
CA TYR A 536 15.44 33.61 -6.03
C TYR A 536 16.45 34.24 -7.02
N GLU A 537 16.65 35.53 -6.98
CA GLU A 537 17.66 36.20 -7.80
C GLU A 537 19.07 35.75 -7.46
N GLN A 538 19.39 35.64 -6.18
CA GLN A 538 20.70 35.24 -5.68
C GLN A 538 21.01 33.75 -5.81
N THR A 539 20.02 32.88 -5.58
CA THR A 539 20.28 31.44 -5.39
C THR A 539 19.48 30.53 -6.32
N LYS A 540 18.48 31.05 -7.06
CA LYS A 540 17.47 30.31 -7.81
C LYS A 540 16.63 29.35 -6.93
N ARG A 541 16.64 29.52 -5.61
CA ARG A 541 15.86 28.77 -4.63
C ARG A 541 14.76 29.63 -4.02
N ARG A 542 13.72 29.00 -3.49
CA ARG A 542 12.57 29.66 -2.87
C ARG A 542 12.32 29.09 -1.47
N PRO A 543 13.13 29.46 -0.45
CA PRO A 543 12.93 28.97 0.91
C PRO A 543 11.58 29.43 1.47
N MET A 544 11.05 28.69 2.42
CA MET A 544 9.86 29.11 3.15
C MET A 544 10.20 30.31 4.05
N VAL A 545 9.75 31.51 3.67
CA VAL A 545 9.96 32.74 4.45
C VAL A 545 8.84 32.90 5.46
N LEU A 546 9.20 32.95 6.77
CA LEU A 546 8.27 33.13 7.90
C LEU A 546 8.62 34.38 8.68
N PRO A 547 7.97 35.53 8.41
CA PRO A 547 8.10 36.71 9.27
C PRO A 547 7.31 36.57 10.56
N PHE A 548 7.97 36.93 11.67
CA PHE A 548 7.36 37.04 12.99
C PHE A 548 7.53 38.46 13.51
N MET A 549 6.46 39.03 14.05
CA MET A 549 6.50 40.35 14.68
C MET A 549 6.42 40.20 16.20
N VAL A 550 7.39 40.79 16.89
CA VAL A 550 7.42 40.90 18.36
C VAL A 550 7.13 42.34 18.71
N GLN A 551 6.15 42.56 19.55
CA GLN A 551 5.81 43.89 20.09
C GLN A 551 6.40 44.06 21.47
N VAL A 552 7.20 45.10 21.65
CA VAL A 552 7.88 45.42 22.91
C VAL A 552 7.45 46.81 23.40
#